data_8da9c7fdb56175396af97be4aed14ef7
#
_entry.id   8da9c7fdb56175396af97be4aed14ef7
#
_cell.length_a   1.000
_cell.length_b   1.000
_cell.length_c   1.000
_cell.angle_alpha   90.00
_cell.angle_beta   90.00
_cell.angle_gamma   90.00
#
_symmetry.space_group_name_H-M   'P 1'
#
loop_
_entity.id
_entity.type
_entity.pdbx_description
1 polymer ?
#
loop_
_entity_poly.entity_id
_entity_poly.type
_entity_poly.pdbx_seq_one_letter_code
_entity_poly.pdbx_strand_id
1 'polypeptide(L)'
;YQKLGLNFIYKAFTTTDIESAVKGIRALGIRGCAVSMPFKESCMPFLDEISPSVQAIQSVNTIVNDQGFLCAYNTDYIAIVKLIKEYQLDKKSKVVVQGSGGMAKAVVAAFKNSGFEHLKIFARNEKTGKNLAALYGYEYIPSLDNQSADILVNVTPIGMKGGKEEFDLAFPENLIQQAQTAFDVVAIPAETPFIQFAQQQGKQTISGAEVIVLQ
;
A
#
# COMPACT_ATOMS: atom_id res chain seq x y z
N TYR A 1 9.42 -1.85 21.88
CA TYR A 1 9.10 -3.07 22.66
C TYR A 1 9.12 -2.79 24.17
N GLN A 2 10.11 -2.05 24.69
CA GLN A 2 10.25 -1.75 26.14
C GLN A 2 8.99 -1.09 26.73
N LYS A 3 8.39 -0.10 26.03
CA LYS A 3 7.15 0.56 26.47
C LYS A 3 5.95 -0.41 26.60
N LEU A 4 5.99 -1.54 25.91
CA LEU A 4 4.95 -2.56 25.91
C LEU A 4 5.31 -3.75 26.84
N GLY A 5 6.43 -3.67 27.56
CA GLY A 5 6.92 -4.78 28.41
C GLY A 5 7.36 -6.02 27.64
N LEU A 6 7.62 -5.89 26.33
CA LEU A 6 8.00 -7.01 25.48
C LEU A 6 9.52 -7.16 25.43
N ASN A 7 10.00 -8.36 25.72
CA ASN A 7 11.43 -8.72 25.64
C ASN A 7 11.81 -9.13 24.21
N PHE A 8 11.74 -8.18 23.27
CA PHE A 8 12.15 -8.37 21.89
C PHE A 8 13.22 -7.37 21.48
N ILE A 9 14.05 -7.78 20.54
CA ILE A 9 14.96 -6.91 19.80
C ILE A 9 14.57 -6.88 18.33
N TYR A 10 14.83 -5.77 17.67
CA TYR A 10 14.71 -5.65 16.22
C TYR A 10 16.10 -5.43 15.62
N LYS A 11 16.46 -6.25 14.63
CA LYS A 11 17.74 -6.16 13.93
C LYS A 11 17.53 -6.33 12.43
N ALA A 12 18.08 -5.42 11.63
CA ALA A 12 18.12 -5.57 10.18
C ALA A 12 19.23 -6.55 9.77
N PHE A 13 18.92 -7.41 8.81
CA PHE A 13 19.85 -8.32 8.15
C PHE A 13 19.79 -8.12 6.65
N THR A 14 20.90 -8.37 5.98
CA THR A 14 20.99 -8.43 4.52
C THR A 14 21.37 -9.85 4.11
N THR A 15 20.80 -10.32 3.00
CA THR A 15 21.12 -11.64 2.44
C THR A 15 21.20 -11.55 0.92
N THR A 16 21.91 -12.47 0.31
CA THR A 16 21.89 -12.77 -1.12
C THR A 16 21.22 -14.13 -1.41
N ASP A 17 20.91 -14.89 -0.33
CA ASP A 17 20.30 -16.21 -0.38
C ASP A 17 19.05 -16.23 0.52
N ILE A 18 17.90 -16.04 -0.12
CA ILE A 18 16.61 -15.96 0.60
C ILE A 18 16.19 -17.31 1.17
N GLU A 19 16.53 -18.43 0.52
CA GLU A 19 16.20 -19.76 1.01
C GLU A 19 16.92 -20.05 2.34
N SER A 20 18.22 -19.83 2.38
CA SER A 20 19.01 -20.00 3.61
C SER A 20 18.58 -19.02 4.70
N ALA A 21 18.20 -17.78 4.34
CA ALA A 21 17.69 -16.82 5.30
C ALA A 21 16.37 -17.29 5.95
N VAL A 22 15.43 -17.81 5.17
CA VAL A 22 14.15 -18.35 5.68
C VAL A 22 14.39 -19.60 6.55
N LYS A 23 15.30 -20.49 6.16
CA LYS A 23 15.73 -21.61 7.03
C LYS A 23 16.32 -21.12 8.35
N GLY A 24 17.09 -20.03 8.30
CA GLY A 24 17.64 -19.36 9.49
C GLY A 24 16.58 -18.81 10.43
N ILE A 25 15.48 -18.26 9.91
CA ILE A 25 14.34 -17.81 10.74
C ILE A 25 13.81 -18.96 11.60
N ARG A 26 13.67 -20.17 11.02
CA ARG A 26 13.23 -21.37 11.74
C ARG A 26 14.28 -21.82 12.75
N ALA A 27 15.52 -21.99 12.31
CA ALA A 27 16.61 -22.56 13.10
C ALA A 27 16.97 -21.70 14.32
N LEU A 28 16.88 -20.38 14.20
CA LEU A 28 17.19 -19.43 15.27
C LEU A 28 15.98 -19.04 16.12
N GLY A 29 14.80 -19.56 15.81
CA GLY A 29 13.56 -19.22 16.52
C GLY A 29 13.21 -17.72 16.41
N ILE A 30 13.55 -17.07 15.29
CA ILE A 30 13.22 -15.67 15.05
C ILE A 30 11.69 -15.56 14.98
N ARG A 31 11.07 -14.81 15.90
CA ARG A 31 9.61 -14.74 16.06
C ARG A 31 8.88 -14.17 14.86
N GLY A 32 9.51 -13.26 14.14
CA GLY A 32 8.96 -12.68 12.92
C GLY A 32 9.96 -11.77 12.24
N CYS A 33 9.74 -11.48 10.98
CA CYS A 33 10.55 -10.52 10.25
C CYS A 33 9.76 -9.76 9.18
N ALA A 34 10.18 -8.52 8.94
CA ALA A 34 9.77 -7.80 7.75
C ALA A 34 10.61 -8.26 6.55
N VAL A 35 9.97 -8.39 5.38
CA VAL A 35 10.61 -8.74 4.11
C VAL A 35 10.61 -7.51 3.21
N SER A 36 11.83 -7.10 2.78
CA SER A 36 12.01 -5.98 1.87
C SER A 36 12.35 -6.46 0.44
N MET A 37 12.37 -5.51 -0.50
CA MET A 37 12.84 -5.77 -1.86
C MET A 37 14.31 -6.26 -1.84
N PRO A 38 14.70 -7.20 -2.74
CA PRO A 38 13.90 -7.79 -3.83
C PRO A 38 13.13 -9.07 -3.44
N PHE A 39 13.05 -9.45 -2.17
CA PHE A 39 12.69 -10.79 -1.71
C PHE A 39 11.20 -11.02 -1.44
N LYS A 40 10.35 -10.00 -1.59
CA LYS A 40 8.92 -10.07 -1.26
C LYS A 40 8.13 -11.16 -2.02
N GLU A 41 8.57 -11.50 -3.22
CA GLU A 41 7.94 -12.57 -4.03
C GLU A 41 8.72 -13.88 -3.90
N SER A 42 10.06 -13.82 -3.99
CA SER A 42 10.93 -15.00 -4.02
C SER A 42 11.02 -15.77 -2.70
N CYS A 43 10.60 -15.19 -1.56
CA CYS A 43 10.54 -15.91 -0.29
C CYS A 43 9.33 -16.88 -0.19
N MET A 44 8.28 -16.67 -0.99
CA MET A 44 7.01 -17.40 -0.86
C MET A 44 7.14 -18.92 -0.93
N PRO A 45 7.97 -19.52 -1.82
CA PRO A 45 8.10 -20.98 -1.91
C PRO A 45 8.67 -21.64 -0.64
N PHE A 46 9.26 -20.89 0.27
CA PHE A 46 9.92 -21.39 1.48
C PHE A 46 9.06 -21.23 2.74
N LEU A 47 7.81 -20.73 2.60
CA LEU A 47 6.87 -20.49 3.69
C LEU A 47 5.81 -21.59 3.75
N ASP A 48 5.25 -21.84 4.92
CA ASP A 48 4.27 -22.93 5.14
C ASP A 48 2.86 -22.50 4.79
N GLU A 49 2.52 -21.24 5.08
CA GLU A 49 1.19 -20.69 4.82
C GLU A 49 1.27 -19.30 4.19
N ILE A 50 0.47 -19.12 3.16
CA ILE A 50 0.29 -17.86 2.43
C ILE A 50 -1.10 -17.31 2.75
N SER A 51 -1.15 -16.23 3.54
CA SER A 51 -2.42 -15.61 3.92
C SER A 51 -3.18 -15.02 2.72
N PRO A 52 -4.51 -14.80 2.85
CA PRO A 52 -5.30 -14.13 1.81
C PRO A 52 -4.74 -12.75 1.40
N SER A 53 -4.11 -12.02 2.34
CA SER A 53 -3.49 -10.72 2.05
C SER A 53 -2.33 -10.82 1.06
N VAL A 54 -1.55 -11.90 1.14
CA VAL A 54 -0.45 -12.18 0.19
C VAL A 54 -0.98 -12.75 -1.11
N GLN A 55 -1.97 -13.67 -1.03
CA GLN A 55 -2.60 -14.25 -2.23
C GLN A 55 -3.15 -13.16 -3.17
N ALA A 56 -3.76 -12.12 -2.59
CA ALA A 56 -4.34 -11.01 -3.34
C ALA A 56 -3.34 -10.24 -4.20
N ILE A 57 -2.07 -10.17 -3.78
CA ILE A 57 -1.06 -9.31 -4.40
C ILE A 57 0.24 -10.05 -4.78
N GLN A 58 0.36 -11.33 -4.42
CA GLN A 58 1.56 -12.16 -4.65
C GLN A 58 2.84 -11.50 -4.12
N SER A 59 2.76 -10.91 -2.91
CA SER A 59 3.88 -10.18 -2.31
C SER A 59 3.82 -10.25 -0.79
N VAL A 60 4.89 -10.74 -0.17
CA VAL A 60 5.06 -10.85 1.29
C VAL A 60 5.83 -9.65 1.79
N ASN A 61 5.35 -8.99 2.84
CA ASN A 61 6.15 -8.01 3.57
C ASN A 61 6.39 -8.39 5.04
N THR A 62 5.69 -9.42 5.53
CA THR A 62 5.80 -9.87 6.93
C THR A 62 5.71 -11.38 7.01
N ILE A 63 6.65 -12.00 7.74
CA ILE A 63 6.65 -13.42 8.10
C ILE A 63 6.49 -13.52 9.60
N VAL A 64 5.58 -14.36 10.06
CA VAL A 64 5.42 -14.72 11.47
C VAL A 64 5.82 -16.17 11.63
N ASN A 65 6.68 -16.45 12.61
CA ASN A 65 7.14 -17.78 12.98
C ASN A 65 6.44 -18.22 14.26
N ASP A 66 5.65 -19.26 14.16
CA ASP A 66 5.04 -19.92 15.31
C ASP A 66 5.61 -21.33 15.45
N GLN A 67 6.58 -21.48 16.36
CA GLN A 67 7.27 -22.73 16.66
C GLN A 67 7.82 -23.45 15.40
N GLY A 68 8.36 -22.70 14.44
CA GLY A 68 8.90 -23.25 13.20
C GLY A 68 7.92 -23.22 12.01
N PHE A 69 6.62 -22.99 12.25
CA PHE A 69 5.62 -22.80 11.20
C PHE A 69 5.60 -21.32 10.74
N LEU A 70 5.87 -21.08 9.48
CA LEU A 70 6.03 -19.73 8.92
C LEU A 70 4.80 -19.31 8.12
N CYS A 71 4.09 -18.30 8.65
CA CYS A 71 2.95 -17.68 7.98
C CYS A 71 3.36 -16.37 7.31
N ALA A 72 2.94 -16.19 6.06
CA ALA A 72 3.18 -14.99 5.27
C ALA A 72 2.01 -14.02 5.30
N TYR A 73 2.30 -12.74 5.50
CA TYR A 73 1.32 -11.65 5.49
C TYR A 73 1.78 -10.50 4.60
N ASN A 74 0.81 -9.69 4.16
CA ASN A 74 1.09 -8.37 3.61
C ASN A 74 0.31 -7.32 4.41
N THR A 75 1.02 -6.60 5.26
CA THR A 75 0.43 -5.60 6.15
C THR A 75 0.04 -4.33 5.42
N ASP A 76 0.67 -4.02 4.26
CA ASP A 76 0.23 -2.90 3.40
C ASP A 76 -1.22 -3.12 2.97
N TYR A 77 -1.52 -4.29 2.40
CA TYR A 77 -2.88 -4.67 1.99
C TYR A 77 -3.86 -4.66 3.17
N ILE A 78 -3.47 -5.24 4.31
CA ILE A 78 -4.31 -5.33 5.51
C ILE A 78 -4.66 -3.93 6.01
N ALA A 79 -3.69 -3.01 6.06
CA ALA A 79 -3.90 -1.63 6.47
C ALA A 79 -4.94 -0.92 5.58
N ILE A 80 -4.81 -1.04 4.26
CA ILE A 80 -5.75 -0.42 3.32
C ILE A 80 -7.17 -0.98 3.48
N VAL A 81 -7.33 -2.31 3.62
CA VAL A 81 -8.66 -2.92 3.85
C VAL A 81 -9.29 -2.41 5.14
N LYS A 82 -8.49 -2.25 6.21
CA LYS A 82 -8.97 -1.67 7.48
C LYS A 82 -9.42 -0.22 7.30
N LEU A 83 -8.65 0.62 6.63
CA LEU A 83 -8.99 2.02 6.39
C LEU A 83 -10.23 2.16 5.52
N ILE A 84 -10.37 1.38 4.45
CA ILE A 84 -11.60 1.35 3.63
C ILE A 84 -12.84 1.10 4.50
N LYS A 85 -12.74 0.17 5.45
CA LYS A 85 -13.83 -0.18 6.37
C LYS A 85 -14.06 0.90 7.43
N GLU A 86 -13.01 1.41 8.05
CA GLU A 86 -13.06 2.40 9.13
C GLU A 86 -13.66 3.73 8.63
N TYR A 87 -13.23 4.18 7.47
CA TYR A 87 -13.74 5.39 6.82
C TYR A 87 -15.05 5.17 6.06
N GLN A 88 -15.60 3.94 6.09
CA GLN A 88 -16.88 3.56 5.48
C GLN A 88 -16.97 3.99 4.00
N LEU A 89 -15.88 3.81 3.25
CA LEU A 89 -15.85 4.22 1.85
C LEU A 89 -16.91 3.48 1.04
N ASP A 90 -17.73 4.23 0.30
CA ASP A 90 -18.82 3.64 -0.49
C ASP A 90 -18.24 2.90 -1.71
N LYS A 91 -18.58 1.62 -1.83
CA LYS A 91 -18.14 0.73 -2.93
C LYS A 91 -18.60 1.18 -4.32
N LYS A 92 -19.66 2.01 -4.39
CA LYS A 92 -20.17 2.58 -5.65
C LYS A 92 -19.37 3.81 -6.10
N SER A 93 -18.51 4.34 -5.25
CA SER A 93 -17.66 5.50 -5.55
C SER A 93 -16.76 5.24 -6.74
N LYS A 94 -16.58 6.28 -7.56
CA LYS A 94 -15.56 6.32 -8.60
C LYS A 94 -14.20 6.61 -7.97
N VAL A 95 -13.25 5.72 -8.15
CA VAL A 95 -11.91 5.82 -7.58
C VAL A 95 -10.89 6.09 -8.67
N VAL A 96 -9.96 7.01 -8.44
CA VAL A 96 -8.76 7.19 -9.27
C VAL A 96 -7.54 6.94 -8.39
N VAL A 97 -6.74 5.94 -8.76
CA VAL A 97 -5.45 5.62 -8.13
C VAL A 97 -4.34 6.15 -9.01
N GLN A 98 -3.45 6.97 -8.45
CA GLN A 98 -2.27 7.48 -9.12
C GLN A 98 -1.03 6.72 -8.64
N GLY A 99 -0.42 5.96 -9.54
CA GLY A 99 0.79 5.16 -9.34
C GLY A 99 0.64 3.71 -9.75
N SER A 100 1.77 3.00 -9.94
CA SER A 100 1.80 1.61 -10.38
C SER A 100 2.95 0.80 -9.74
N GLY A 101 3.47 1.26 -8.62
CA GLY A 101 4.52 0.56 -7.85
C GLY A 101 3.97 -0.54 -6.93
N GLY A 102 4.83 -1.08 -6.06
CA GLY A 102 4.46 -2.16 -5.13
C GLY A 102 3.30 -1.80 -4.21
N MET A 103 3.28 -0.57 -3.66
CA MET A 103 2.17 -0.09 -2.82
C MET A 103 0.87 0.07 -3.63
N ALA A 104 0.95 0.48 -4.90
CA ALA A 104 -0.22 0.56 -5.78
C ALA A 104 -0.90 -0.80 -5.95
N LYS A 105 -0.12 -1.87 -6.06
CA LYS A 105 -0.63 -3.24 -6.15
C LYS A 105 -1.45 -3.61 -4.90
N ALA A 106 -0.95 -3.29 -3.70
CA ALA A 106 -1.66 -3.53 -2.45
C ALA A 106 -2.96 -2.71 -2.34
N VAL A 107 -2.91 -1.42 -2.70
CA VAL A 107 -4.08 -0.53 -2.70
C VAL A 107 -5.14 -1.03 -3.68
N VAL A 108 -4.78 -1.25 -4.95
CA VAL A 108 -5.75 -1.67 -5.98
C VAL A 108 -6.37 -3.02 -5.64
N ALA A 109 -5.57 -3.98 -5.12
CA ALA A 109 -6.08 -5.27 -4.65
C ALA A 109 -7.05 -5.10 -3.47
N ALA A 110 -6.75 -4.22 -2.52
CA ALA A 110 -7.60 -3.96 -1.36
C ALA A 110 -8.96 -3.36 -1.79
N PHE A 111 -8.96 -2.39 -2.70
CA PHE A 111 -10.19 -1.83 -3.26
C PHE A 111 -10.99 -2.90 -4.03
N LYS A 112 -10.32 -3.71 -4.87
CA LYS A 112 -10.96 -4.80 -5.62
C LYS A 112 -11.66 -5.79 -4.70
N ASN A 113 -10.94 -6.29 -3.71
CA ASN A 113 -11.46 -7.29 -2.77
C ASN A 113 -12.50 -6.70 -1.79
N SER A 114 -12.51 -5.38 -1.62
CA SER A 114 -13.55 -4.67 -0.88
C SER A 114 -14.81 -4.42 -1.70
N GLY A 115 -14.82 -4.79 -3.00
CA GLY A 115 -16.01 -4.75 -3.87
C GLY A 115 -16.20 -3.43 -4.63
N PHE A 116 -15.13 -2.64 -4.82
CA PHE A 116 -15.19 -1.46 -5.69
C PHE A 116 -15.14 -1.86 -7.16
N GLU A 117 -16.12 -1.43 -7.94
CA GLU A 117 -16.23 -1.76 -9.37
C GLU A 117 -15.70 -0.65 -10.28
N HIS A 118 -15.76 0.60 -9.84
CA HIS A 118 -15.43 1.79 -10.61
C HIS A 118 -14.08 2.38 -10.20
N LEU A 119 -12.98 1.72 -10.56
CA LEU A 119 -11.63 2.20 -10.28
C LEU A 119 -10.85 2.37 -11.58
N LYS A 120 -10.16 3.50 -11.69
CA LYS A 120 -9.24 3.81 -12.79
C LYS A 120 -7.82 3.98 -12.25
N ILE A 121 -6.83 3.61 -13.05
CA ILE A 121 -5.41 3.71 -12.70
C ILE A 121 -4.73 4.68 -13.64
N PHE A 122 -4.11 5.70 -13.08
CA PHE A 122 -3.19 6.60 -13.76
C PHE A 122 -1.76 6.31 -13.31
N ALA A 123 -0.84 6.22 -14.25
CA ALA A 123 0.59 6.09 -13.95
C ALA A 123 1.43 6.73 -15.05
N ARG A 124 2.51 7.44 -14.68
CA ARG A 124 3.47 8.00 -15.64
C ARG A 124 4.14 6.95 -16.52
N ASN A 125 4.37 5.76 -15.96
CA ASN A 125 4.81 4.61 -16.73
C ASN A 125 3.58 3.84 -17.22
N GLU A 126 3.25 4.07 -18.50
CA GLU A 126 2.09 3.46 -19.15
C GLU A 126 2.09 1.94 -19.09
N LYS A 127 3.25 1.31 -19.32
CA LYS A 127 3.38 -0.16 -19.33
C LYS A 127 3.00 -0.76 -17.97
N THR A 128 3.56 -0.22 -16.88
CA THR A 128 3.27 -0.73 -15.53
C THR A 128 1.86 -0.38 -15.08
N GLY A 129 1.33 0.79 -15.48
CA GLY A 129 -0.05 1.19 -15.23
C GLY A 129 -1.06 0.27 -15.92
N LYS A 130 -0.86 -0.01 -17.22
CA LYS A 130 -1.71 -0.95 -17.98
C LYS A 130 -1.66 -2.37 -17.40
N ASN A 131 -0.47 -2.83 -17.02
CA ASN A 131 -0.32 -4.17 -16.41
C ASN A 131 -1.07 -4.26 -15.07
N LEU A 132 -0.98 -3.23 -14.24
CA LEU A 132 -1.69 -3.20 -12.96
C LEU A 132 -3.21 -3.15 -13.17
N ALA A 133 -3.69 -2.35 -14.12
CA ALA A 133 -5.11 -2.27 -14.46
C ALA A 133 -5.64 -3.62 -14.97
N ALA A 134 -4.94 -4.25 -15.90
CA ALA A 134 -5.30 -5.55 -16.45
C ALA A 134 -5.32 -6.65 -15.38
N LEU A 135 -4.36 -6.64 -14.43
CA LEU A 135 -4.26 -7.64 -13.37
C LEU A 135 -5.52 -7.71 -12.50
N TYR A 136 -6.16 -6.55 -12.25
CA TYR A 136 -7.35 -6.48 -11.40
C TYR A 136 -8.65 -6.20 -12.17
N GLY A 137 -8.61 -6.15 -13.50
CA GLY A 137 -9.78 -5.92 -14.35
C GLY A 137 -10.31 -4.49 -14.24
N TYR A 138 -9.41 -3.50 -14.13
CA TYR A 138 -9.72 -2.07 -14.09
C TYR A 138 -9.26 -1.34 -15.35
N GLU A 139 -9.65 -0.08 -15.48
CA GLU A 139 -9.29 0.79 -16.60
C GLU A 139 -7.97 1.52 -16.31
N TYR A 140 -7.04 1.53 -17.28
CA TYR A 140 -5.91 2.46 -17.28
C TYR A 140 -6.30 3.74 -18.00
N ILE A 141 -5.98 4.90 -17.41
CA ILE A 141 -6.18 6.22 -18.04
C ILE A 141 -4.82 6.87 -18.31
N PRO A 142 -4.61 7.45 -19.51
CA PRO A 142 -3.35 8.06 -19.90
C PRO A 142 -3.16 9.47 -19.34
N SER A 143 -4.24 10.14 -18.88
CA SER A 143 -4.23 11.47 -18.30
C SER A 143 -5.27 11.59 -17.19
N LEU A 144 -5.03 12.54 -16.28
CA LEU A 144 -5.98 12.97 -15.26
C LEU A 144 -6.95 14.05 -15.77
N ASP A 145 -6.72 14.58 -16.95
CA ASP A 145 -7.57 15.61 -17.56
C ASP A 145 -8.97 15.08 -17.82
N ASN A 146 -9.97 15.91 -17.52
CA ASN A 146 -11.39 15.57 -17.71
C ASN A 146 -11.86 14.30 -16.99
N GLN A 147 -11.14 13.85 -15.97
CA GLN A 147 -11.60 12.78 -15.09
C GLN A 147 -12.53 13.32 -14.02
N SER A 148 -13.38 12.44 -13.49
CA SER A 148 -14.17 12.67 -12.29
C SER A 148 -13.97 11.50 -11.34
N ALA A 149 -13.83 11.79 -10.04
CA ALA A 149 -13.67 10.77 -9.01
C ALA A 149 -14.30 11.25 -7.71
N ASP A 150 -14.84 10.30 -6.97
CA ASP A 150 -15.31 10.51 -5.59
C ASP A 150 -14.15 10.30 -4.59
N ILE A 151 -13.24 9.38 -4.93
CA ILE A 151 -12.08 9.04 -4.10
C ILE A 151 -10.81 9.15 -4.95
N LEU A 152 -9.86 9.93 -4.48
CA LEU A 152 -8.52 10.06 -5.07
C LEU A 152 -7.50 9.38 -4.17
N VAL A 153 -6.66 8.50 -4.74
CA VAL A 153 -5.65 7.76 -3.98
C VAL A 153 -4.27 7.98 -4.58
N ASN A 154 -3.40 8.69 -3.85
CA ASN A 154 -1.99 8.83 -4.22
C ASN A 154 -1.17 7.67 -3.67
N VAL A 155 -0.54 6.92 -4.56
CA VAL A 155 0.43 5.85 -4.23
C VAL A 155 1.79 6.08 -4.90
N THR A 156 2.08 7.35 -5.19
CA THR A 156 3.36 7.82 -5.71
C THR A 156 4.17 8.52 -4.61
N PRO A 157 5.46 8.81 -4.84
CA PRO A 157 6.24 9.62 -3.89
C PRO A 157 5.99 11.14 -4.00
N ILE A 158 4.98 11.61 -4.78
CA ILE A 158 4.63 13.03 -4.84
C ILE A 158 4.17 13.51 -3.46
N GLY A 159 4.72 14.62 -2.99
CA GLY A 159 4.47 15.14 -1.65
C GLY A 159 5.36 14.54 -0.55
N MET A 160 6.23 13.57 -0.87
CA MET A 160 7.10 12.92 0.12
C MET A 160 8.30 13.81 0.47
N LYS A 161 8.57 13.99 1.76
CA LYS A 161 9.70 14.78 2.27
C LYS A 161 11.04 14.30 1.70
N GLY A 162 11.83 15.24 1.19
CA GLY A 162 13.12 14.97 0.57
C GLY A 162 13.03 14.41 -0.87
N GLY A 163 11.82 14.24 -1.40
CA GLY A 163 11.59 13.87 -2.79
C GLY A 163 11.70 15.08 -3.74
N LYS A 164 11.87 14.80 -5.04
CA LYS A 164 11.92 15.87 -6.08
C LYS A 164 10.60 16.63 -6.20
N GLU A 165 9.49 15.98 -5.88
CA GLU A 165 8.11 16.47 -6.01
C GLU A 165 7.50 16.70 -4.61
N GLU A 166 8.33 17.07 -3.61
CA GLU A 166 7.92 17.24 -2.21
C GLU A 166 6.79 18.26 -2.03
N PHE A 167 6.79 19.32 -2.86
CA PHE A 167 5.82 20.42 -2.76
C PHE A 167 4.73 20.37 -3.82
N ASP A 168 4.71 19.32 -4.63
CA ASP A 168 3.73 19.18 -5.72
C ASP A 168 2.43 18.54 -5.24
N LEU A 169 1.32 18.91 -5.88
CA LEU A 169 0.05 18.24 -5.71
C LEU A 169 0.03 16.92 -6.47
N ALA A 170 -0.41 15.86 -5.82
CA ALA A 170 -0.54 14.55 -6.47
C ALA A 170 -1.63 14.54 -7.55
N PHE A 171 -2.64 15.39 -7.42
CA PHE A 171 -3.75 15.52 -8.36
C PHE A 171 -4.02 16.98 -8.72
N PRO A 172 -4.59 17.26 -9.92
CA PRO A 172 -5.05 18.61 -10.28
C PRO A 172 -6.06 19.15 -9.26
N GLU A 173 -5.98 20.44 -8.94
CA GLU A 173 -6.84 21.11 -7.95
C GLU A 173 -8.33 20.92 -8.23
N ASN A 174 -8.74 21.08 -9.51
CA ASN A 174 -10.12 20.91 -9.93
C ASN A 174 -10.65 19.48 -9.67
N LEU A 175 -9.80 18.47 -9.77
CA LEU A 175 -10.16 17.08 -9.49
C LEU A 175 -10.30 16.86 -7.97
N ILE A 176 -9.40 17.44 -7.16
CA ILE A 176 -9.49 17.39 -5.69
C ILE A 176 -10.76 18.10 -5.20
N GLN A 177 -11.08 19.25 -5.77
CA GLN A 177 -12.30 20.00 -5.42
C GLN A 177 -13.60 19.23 -5.68
N GLN A 178 -13.63 18.39 -6.71
CA GLN A 178 -14.79 17.55 -7.05
C GLN A 178 -14.88 16.29 -6.17
N ALA A 179 -13.76 15.77 -5.69
CA ALA A 179 -13.72 14.54 -4.90
C ALA A 179 -14.34 14.74 -3.50
N GLN A 180 -14.73 13.63 -2.89
CA GLN A 180 -15.22 13.56 -1.50
C GLN A 180 -14.11 13.16 -0.54
N THR A 181 -13.22 12.23 -0.98
CA THR A 181 -12.16 11.67 -0.17
C THR A 181 -10.80 11.77 -0.88
N ALA A 182 -9.80 12.25 -0.15
CA ALA A 182 -8.39 12.26 -0.53
C ALA A 182 -7.63 11.26 0.34
N PHE A 183 -7.04 10.26 -0.29
CA PHE A 183 -6.25 9.23 0.38
C PHE A 183 -4.79 9.29 -0.12
N ASP A 184 -3.85 9.52 0.77
CA ASP A 184 -2.43 9.55 0.46
C ASP A 184 -1.69 8.47 1.23
N VAL A 185 -0.85 7.67 0.56
CA VAL A 185 -0.02 6.67 1.24
C VAL A 185 1.36 7.19 1.65
N VAL A 186 1.69 8.43 1.30
CA VAL A 186 2.90 9.09 1.76
C VAL A 186 2.81 9.33 3.26
N ALA A 187 3.76 8.75 4.01
CA ALA A 187 3.72 8.80 5.46
C ALA A 187 4.44 10.02 6.06
N ILE A 188 5.44 10.55 5.36
CA ILE A 188 6.24 11.68 5.82
C ILE A 188 6.37 12.72 4.69
N PRO A 189 5.78 13.91 4.89
CA PRO A 189 4.96 14.31 6.02
C PRO A 189 3.58 13.60 6.03
N ALA A 190 2.92 13.53 7.19
CA ALA A 190 1.56 13.02 7.27
C ALA A 190 0.56 13.92 6.51
N GLU A 191 0.83 15.22 6.53
CA GLU A 191 0.08 16.26 5.81
C GLU A 191 0.87 16.69 4.57
N THR A 192 0.77 15.89 3.50
CA THR A 192 1.33 16.26 2.19
C THR A 192 0.58 17.45 1.59
N PRO A 193 1.13 18.15 0.57
CA PRO A 193 0.40 19.20 -0.14
C PRO A 193 -0.99 18.76 -0.60
N PHE A 194 -1.13 17.51 -1.07
CA PHE A 194 -2.42 16.93 -1.46
C PHE A 194 -3.40 16.84 -0.29
N ILE A 195 -2.98 16.31 0.86
CA ILE A 195 -3.81 16.21 2.06
C ILE A 195 -4.19 17.60 2.59
N GLN A 196 -3.23 18.53 2.68
CA GLN A 196 -3.48 19.90 3.13
C GLN A 196 -4.51 20.61 2.24
N PHE A 197 -4.35 20.51 0.91
CA PHE A 197 -5.30 21.12 -0.03
C PHE A 197 -6.70 20.51 0.11
N ALA A 198 -6.79 19.18 0.22
CA ALA A 198 -8.06 18.50 0.41
C ALA A 198 -8.77 18.92 1.72
N GLN A 199 -8.03 19.06 2.82
CA GLN A 199 -8.54 19.56 4.10
C GLN A 199 -9.09 20.99 3.99
N GLN A 200 -8.35 21.88 3.30
CA GLN A 200 -8.82 23.25 3.02
C GLN A 200 -10.11 23.29 2.21
N GLN A 201 -10.35 22.27 1.38
CA GLN A 201 -11.60 22.11 0.60
C GLN A 201 -12.68 21.35 1.39
N GLY A 202 -12.48 21.06 2.69
CA GLY A 202 -13.44 20.34 3.54
C GLY A 202 -13.67 18.87 3.15
N LYS A 203 -12.67 18.23 2.52
CA LYS A 203 -12.77 16.84 2.11
C LYS A 203 -12.40 15.88 3.25
N GLN A 204 -12.95 14.66 3.20
CA GLN A 204 -12.46 13.58 4.04
C GLN A 204 -11.01 13.23 3.64
N THR A 205 -10.12 13.09 4.61
CA THR A 205 -8.71 12.77 4.33
C THR A 205 -8.29 11.50 5.05
N ILE A 206 -7.48 10.68 4.38
CA ILE A 206 -6.82 9.49 4.92
C ILE A 206 -5.33 9.65 4.62
N SER A 207 -4.51 9.66 5.66
CA SER A 207 -3.07 9.92 5.55
C SER A 207 -2.22 8.64 5.54
N GLY A 208 -1.03 8.73 4.97
CA GLY A 208 -0.06 7.65 5.01
C GLY A 208 0.46 7.34 6.43
N ALA A 209 0.35 8.28 7.36
CA ALA A 209 0.65 8.03 8.77
C ALA A 209 -0.32 6.99 9.37
N GLU A 210 -1.60 7.03 9.01
CA GLU A 210 -2.59 6.03 9.43
C GLU A 210 -2.30 4.66 8.82
N VAL A 211 -1.85 4.63 7.56
CA VAL A 211 -1.42 3.38 6.91
C VAL A 211 -0.28 2.75 7.70
N ILE A 212 0.78 3.52 8.05
CA ILE A 212 1.94 3.00 8.82
C ILE A 212 1.53 2.50 10.21
N VAL A 213 0.60 3.17 10.88
CA VAL A 213 0.13 2.75 12.22
C VAL A 213 -0.57 1.39 12.16
N LEU A 214 -1.19 1.06 11.04
CA LEU A 214 -1.92 -0.20 10.85
C LEU A 214 -1.08 -1.34 10.24
N GLN A 215 0.12 -1.02 9.74
CA GLN A 215 1.10 -2.01 9.24
C GLN A 215 1.82 -2.73 10.39
#